data_ff24193399ffa0c95cc68494a5c662f4
#
_entry.id   ff24193399ffa0c95cc68494a5c662f4
#
_cell.length_a   1.000
_cell.length_b   1.000
_cell.length_c   1.000
_cell.angle_alpha   90.00
_cell.angle_beta   90.00
_cell.angle_gamma   90.00
#
_symmetry.space_group_name_H-M   'P 1'
#
loop_
_entity.id
_entity.type
_entity.pdbx_description
1 polymer ?
#
loop_
_entity_poly.entity_id
_entity_poly.type
_entity_poly.pdbx_seq_one_letter_code
_entity_poly.pdbx_strand_id
1 'polypeptide(L)'
;MKSFFNALLDAVYPFGCVCFLCDSEALVDEWGVCLKCRSTLNQSPSPLNIDSIDGFCSGLSYEGPAAQKIREFKYSGKRFLARYFAGFMNIPGHWNVEVIIPVPLHRKRLKERGYNQSALLSKFVSEKYGIPVDTGMLQKVVNT
;
A
#
# COMPACT_ATOMS: atom_id res chain seq x y z
N MET A 1 -14.50 -15.14 3.94
CA MET A 1 -15.25 -14.32 4.94
C MET A 1 -14.60 -12.93 4.95
N LYS A 2 -15.28 -11.89 4.43
CA LYS A 2 -14.76 -10.50 4.52
C LYS A 2 -14.76 -10.12 6.01
N SER A 3 -13.63 -9.63 6.53
CA SER A 3 -13.53 -9.13 7.92
C SER A 3 -14.59 -8.03 8.13
N PHE A 4 -15.23 -7.99 9.29
CA PHE A 4 -16.19 -6.95 9.70
C PHE A 4 -15.64 -5.53 9.48
N PHE A 5 -14.36 -5.36 9.66
CA PHE A 5 -13.63 -4.12 9.39
C PHE A 5 -13.65 -3.71 7.89
N ASN A 6 -13.54 -4.67 6.98
CA ASN A 6 -13.64 -4.41 5.54
C ASN A 6 -15.08 -4.04 5.14
N ALA A 7 -16.08 -4.67 5.75
CA ALA A 7 -17.49 -4.33 5.49
C ALA A 7 -17.83 -2.90 5.97
N LEU A 8 -17.27 -2.47 7.11
CA LEU A 8 -17.45 -1.10 7.61
C LEU A 8 -16.76 -0.07 6.72
N LEU A 9 -15.55 -0.38 6.22
CA LEU A 9 -14.86 0.47 5.24
C LEU A 9 -15.64 0.58 3.92
N ASP A 10 -16.23 -0.52 3.45
CA ASP A 10 -17.04 -0.54 2.23
C ASP A 10 -18.35 0.27 2.38
N ALA A 11 -18.89 0.39 3.59
CA ALA A 11 -20.09 1.18 3.86
C ALA A 11 -19.81 2.71 3.88
N VAL A 12 -18.64 3.11 4.35
CA VAL A 12 -18.24 4.53 4.45
C VAL A 12 -17.57 5.03 3.15
N TYR A 13 -16.86 4.15 2.46
CA TYR A 13 -16.18 4.41 1.20
C TYR A 13 -16.55 3.33 0.19
N PRO A 14 -17.72 3.45 -0.48
CA PRO A 14 -18.15 2.44 -1.43
C PRO A 14 -17.12 2.30 -2.56
N PHE A 15 -16.64 1.07 -2.69
CA PHE A 15 -15.70 0.71 -3.75
C PHE A 15 -16.41 0.88 -5.10
N GLY A 16 -15.84 1.65 -5.99
CA GLY A 16 -16.36 1.78 -7.37
C GLY A 16 -16.99 3.12 -7.71
N CYS A 17 -17.23 4.02 -6.76
CA CYS A 17 -17.94 5.29 -7.01
C CYS A 17 -17.06 6.53 -6.87
N VAL A 18 -15.89 6.42 -6.23
CA VAL A 18 -14.98 7.55 -6.00
C VAL A 18 -13.55 7.14 -6.31
N CYS A 19 -12.87 7.95 -7.11
CA CYS A 19 -11.46 7.74 -7.41
C CYS A 19 -10.59 8.06 -6.18
N PHE A 20 -9.83 7.09 -5.68
CA PHE A 20 -9.01 7.32 -4.49
C PHE A 20 -7.84 8.29 -4.71
N LEU A 21 -7.46 8.57 -5.97
CA LEU A 21 -6.38 9.50 -6.28
C LEU A 21 -6.83 10.95 -6.36
N CYS A 22 -7.96 11.24 -7.02
CA CYS A 22 -8.44 12.61 -7.22
C CYS A 22 -9.68 12.95 -6.40
N ASP A 23 -10.21 12.00 -5.63
CA ASP A 23 -11.43 12.14 -4.82
C ASP A 23 -12.70 12.51 -5.63
N SER A 24 -12.67 12.42 -6.95
CA SER A 24 -13.83 12.70 -7.81
C SER A 24 -14.77 11.50 -7.87
N GLU A 25 -16.08 11.78 -7.86
CA GLU A 25 -17.10 10.81 -8.20
C GLU A 25 -16.93 10.39 -9.66
N ALA A 26 -16.60 9.15 -9.90
CA ALA A 26 -16.38 8.60 -11.24
C ALA A 26 -16.42 7.07 -11.19
N LEU A 27 -16.71 6.45 -12.32
CA LEU A 27 -16.44 5.02 -12.50
C LEU A 27 -14.95 4.78 -12.36
N VAL A 28 -14.61 3.83 -11.49
CA VAL A 28 -13.23 3.46 -11.22
C VAL A 28 -12.99 2.00 -11.59
N ASP A 29 -11.73 1.70 -11.89
CA ASP A 29 -11.26 0.35 -12.18
C ASP A 29 -11.17 -0.50 -10.89
N GLU A 30 -10.69 -1.73 -11.05
CA GLU A 30 -10.49 -2.68 -9.94
C GLU A 30 -9.51 -2.21 -8.86
N TRP A 31 -8.67 -1.21 -9.16
CA TRP A 31 -7.75 -0.57 -8.21
C TRP A 31 -8.32 0.72 -7.60
N GLY A 32 -9.57 1.09 -7.93
CA GLY A 32 -10.22 2.30 -7.41
C GLY A 32 -9.76 3.59 -8.08
N VAL A 33 -9.31 3.53 -9.35
CA VAL A 33 -8.78 4.68 -10.11
C VAL A 33 -9.68 5.00 -11.29
N CYS A 34 -10.04 6.27 -11.49
CA CYS A 34 -10.80 6.71 -12.66
C CYS A 34 -9.90 6.74 -13.90
N LEU A 35 -10.54 6.70 -15.09
CA LEU A 35 -9.84 6.66 -16.37
C LEU A 35 -8.83 7.82 -16.53
N LYS A 36 -9.20 9.04 -16.10
CA LYS A 36 -8.32 10.22 -16.15
C LYS A 36 -7.06 10.04 -15.31
N CYS A 37 -7.19 9.56 -14.07
CA CYS A 37 -6.04 9.31 -13.22
C CYS A 37 -5.22 8.11 -13.73
N ARG A 38 -5.89 7.10 -14.27
CA ARG A 38 -5.22 5.92 -14.82
C ARG A 38 -4.27 6.27 -15.97
N SER A 39 -4.67 7.18 -16.86
CA SER A 39 -3.83 7.64 -17.98
C SER A 39 -2.61 8.46 -17.53
N THR A 40 -2.62 9.02 -16.32
CA THR A 40 -1.50 9.79 -15.77
C THR A 40 -0.61 9.00 -14.82
N LEU A 41 -1.00 7.77 -14.47
CA LEU A 41 -0.19 6.91 -13.62
C LEU A 41 0.97 6.32 -14.42
N ASN A 42 2.17 6.77 -14.11
CA ASN A 42 3.38 6.09 -14.54
C ASN A 42 3.59 4.88 -13.64
N GLN A 43 3.61 3.70 -14.24
CA GLN A 43 4.14 2.53 -13.55
C GLN A 43 5.60 2.81 -13.25
N SER A 44 6.02 2.46 -12.05
CA SER A 44 7.39 2.73 -11.62
C SER A 44 8.41 2.14 -12.60
N PRO A 45 9.49 2.88 -12.83
CA PRO A 45 10.53 2.44 -13.73
C PRO A 45 11.20 1.15 -13.29
N SER A 46 11.92 0.60 -14.23
CA SER A 46 12.75 -0.59 -14.20
C SER A 46 13.45 -0.89 -12.87
N PRO A 47 13.71 -2.15 -12.59
CA PRO A 47 14.38 -2.57 -11.37
C PRO A 47 15.71 -1.83 -11.21
N LEU A 48 15.85 -1.14 -10.07
CA LEU A 48 17.16 -0.67 -9.62
C LEU A 48 17.97 -1.92 -9.25
N ASN A 49 19.16 -2.05 -9.83
CA ASN A 49 20.13 -3.01 -9.32
C ASN A 49 20.64 -2.47 -7.98
N ILE A 50 20.17 -3.06 -6.91
CA ILE A 50 20.62 -2.74 -5.55
C ILE A 50 21.47 -3.92 -5.10
N ASP A 51 22.74 -3.66 -4.82
CA ASP A 51 23.64 -4.68 -4.28
C ASP A 51 23.03 -5.30 -3.01
N SER A 52 23.13 -6.60 -2.89
CA SER A 52 22.64 -7.38 -1.71
C SER A 52 21.13 -7.60 -1.63
N ILE A 53 20.35 -7.35 -2.69
CA ILE A 53 18.97 -7.81 -2.81
C ILE A 53 18.76 -8.54 -4.15
N ASP A 54 17.95 -9.61 -4.11
CA ASP A 54 17.71 -10.47 -5.29
C ASP A 54 16.78 -9.82 -6.31
N GLY A 55 16.01 -8.83 -5.90
CA GLY A 55 15.10 -8.12 -6.78
C GLY A 55 14.37 -6.96 -6.12
N PHE A 56 13.86 -6.07 -6.95
CA PHE A 56 13.08 -4.91 -6.55
C PHE A 56 11.86 -4.76 -7.45
N CYS A 57 10.71 -4.46 -6.88
CA CYS A 57 9.55 -4.05 -7.63
C CYS A 57 8.84 -2.88 -6.95
N SER A 58 8.24 -2.00 -7.72
CA SER A 58 7.46 -0.88 -7.23
C SER A 58 6.12 -0.83 -7.96
N GLY A 59 5.06 -0.47 -7.24
CA GLY A 59 3.72 -0.40 -7.80
C GLY A 59 3.39 0.92 -8.48
N LEU A 60 3.91 2.03 -7.97
CA LEU A 60 3.58 3.39 -8.41
C LEU A 60 4.77 4.32 -8.31
N SER A 61 4.90 5.25 -9.27
CA SER A 61 5.83 6.37 -9.16
C SER A 61 5.37 7.35 -8.06
N TYR A 62 6.34 7.91 -7.32
CA TYR A 62 6.07 8.90 -6.27
C TYR A 62 5.92 10.31 -6.89
N GLU A 63 4.85 10.51 -7.67
CA GLU A 63 4.58 11.73 -8.43
C GLU A 63 3.10 12.13 -8.36
N GLY A 64 2.81 13.40 -8.63
CA GLY A 64 1.45 13.91 -8.79
C GLY A 64 0.46 13.49 -7.69
N PRO A 65 -0.75 13.07 -8.05
CA PRO A 65 -1.79 12.66 -7.09
C PRO A 65 -1.37 11.48 -6.21
N ALA A 66 -0.58 10.54 -6.74
CA ALA A 66 -0.10 9.39 -5.98
C ALA A 66 0.79 9.83 -4.80
N ALA A 67 1.72 10.77 -5.05
CA ALA A 67 2.57 11.31 -3.99
C ALA A 67 1.76 12.03 -2.89
N GLN A 68 0.71 12.76 -3.27
CA GLN A 68 -0.20 13.39 -2.32
C GLN A 68 -0.90 12.34 -1.44
N LYS A 69 -1.49 11.31 -2.04
CA LYS A 69 -2.18 10.23 -1.31
C LYS A 69 -1.24 9.42 -0.41
N ILE A 70 0.02 9.22 -0.82
CA ILE A 70 1.04 8.61 0.04
C ILE A 70 1.34 9.49 1.27
N ARG A 71 1.39 10.81 1.12
CA ARG A 71 1.52 11.74 2.26
C ARG A 71 0.31 11.67 3.19
N GLU A 72 -0.90 11.68 2.64
CA GLU A 72 -2.14 11.54 3.41
C GLU A 72 -2.17 10.20 4.18
N PHE A 73 -1.75 9.11 3.54
CA PHE A 73 -1.59 7.80 4.16
C PHE A 73 -0.54 7.81 5.28
N LYS A 74 0.53 8.57 5.17
CA LYS A 74 1.58 8.66 6.18
C LYS A 74 1.25 9.59 7.36
N TYR A 75 0.49 10.67 7.11
CA TYR A 75 0.41 11.78 8.07
C TYR A 75 -1.03 12.21 8.43
N SER A 76 -2.03 11.83 7.65
CA SER A 76 -3.42 12.24 7.87
C SER A 76 -4.33 11.13 8.38
N GLY A 77 -3.76 10.01 8.84
CA GLY A 77 -4.53 8.91 9.45
C GLY A 77 -5.41 8.12 8.47
N LYS A 78 -5.32 8.37 7.16
CA LYS A 78 -6.15 7.72 6.13
C LYS A 78 -5.74 6.26 5.89
N ARG A 79 -5.97 5.40 6.90
CA ARG A 79 -5.58 3.96 6.88
C ARG A 79 -6.22 3.18 5.74
N PHE A 80 -7.43 3.56 5.32
CA PHE A 80 -8.15 2.91 4.23
C PHE A 80 -7.38 2.93 2.89
N LEU A 81 -6.48 3.90 2.69
CA LEU A 81 -5.65 3.99 1.49
C LEU A 81 -4.70 2.80 1.33
N ALA A 82 -4.38 2.07 2.41
CA ALA A 82 -3.54 0.88 2.33
C ALA A 82 -4.10 -0.18 1.37
N ARG A 83 -5.40 -0.37 1.36
CA ARG A 83 -6.09 -1.32 0.49
C ARG A 83 -5.88 -1.00 -0.99
N TYR A 84 -6.00 0.29 -1.36
CA TYR A 84 -5.78 0.74 -2.73
C TYR A 84 -4.32 0.61 -3.13
N PHE A 85 -3.39 1.08 -2.29
CA PHE A 85 -1.95 0.96 -2.57
C PHE A 85 -1.49 -0.49 -2.69
N ALA A 86 -2.00 -1.38 -1.85
CA ALA A 86 -1.69 -2.81 -1.94
C ALA A 86 -2.15 -3.43 -3.27
N GLY A 87 -3.21 -2.92 -3.89
CA GLY A 87 -3.65 -3.32 -5.23
C GLY A 87 -2.57 -3.16 -6.30
N PHE A 88 -1.76 -2.09 -6.19
CA PHE A 88 -0.65 -1.83 -7.12
C PHE A 88 0.63 -2.59 -6.78
N MET A 89 0.72 -3.19 -5.60
CA MET A 89 1.90 -3.99 -5.22
C MET A 89 1.80 -5.37 -5.84
N ASN A 90 2.67 -5.64 -6.83
CA ASN A 90 2.73 -6.91 -7.50
C ASN A 90 4.03 -7.63 -7.15
N ILE A 91 3.89 -8.86 -6.65
CA ILE A 91 5.01 -9.77 -6.44
C ILE A 91 5.21 -10.52 -7.76
N PRO A 92 6.41 -10.42 -8.39
CA PRO A 92 6.68 -11.16 -9.61
C PRO A 92 6.51 -12.67 -9.40
N GLY A 93 5.82 -13.34 -10.32
CA GLY A 93 5.47 -14.75 -10.16
C GLY A 93 6.66 -15.73 -10.14
N HIS A 94 7.85 -15.28 -10.57
CA HIS A 94 9.10 -16.04 -10.50
C HIS A 94 9.82 -15.90 -9.15
N TRP A 95 9.35 -15.03 -8.24
CA TRP A 95 9.90 -14.91 -6.90
C TRP A 95 9.29 -15.97 -5.99
N ASN A 96 10.14 -16.76 -5.36
CA ASN A 96 9.72 -17.70 -4.32
C ASN A 96 9.67 -16.98 -2.96
N VAL A 97 8.57 -16.27 -2.68
CA VAL A 97 8.41 -15.48 -1.45
C VAL A 97 7.73 -16.33 -0.38
N GLU A 98 8.44 -16.62 0.69
CA GLU A 98 7.96 -17.44 1.81
C GLU A 98 7.29 -16.59 2.92
N VAL A 99 7.75 -15.35 3.09
CA VAL A 99 7.25 -14.45 4.15
C VAL A 99 7.34 -12.99 3.72
N ILE A 100 6.40 -12.17 4.16
CA ILE A 100 6.41 -10.72 3.99
C ILE A 100 6.84 -10.09 5.31
N ILE A 101 7.92 -9.31 5.28
CA ILE A 101 8.45 -8.63 6.46
C ILE A 101 8.26 -7.12 6.28
N PRO A 102 7.32 -6.49 6.99
CA PRO A 102 7.12 -5.05 6.88
C PRO A 102 8.26 -4.26 7.53
N VAL A 103 8.69 -3.19 6.87
CA VAL A 103 9.66 -2.26 7.45
C VAL A 103 9.10 -1.69 8.75
N PRO A 104 9.82 -1.85 9.89
CA PRO A 104 9.32 -1.38 11.18
C PRO A 104 9.40 0.13 11.33
N LEU A 105 8.50 0.69 12.12
CA LEU A 105 8.59 2.08 12.61
C LEU A 105 9.21 2.11 14.01
N HIS A 106 10.00 3.16 14.26
CA HIS A 106 10.42 3.47 15.63
C HIS A 106 9.20 3.75 16.52
N ARG A 107 9.25 3.36 17.81
CA ARG A 107 8.14 3.48 18.76
C ARG A 107 7.54 4.90 18.83
N LYS A 108 8.39 5.94 18.79
CA LYS A 108 7.95 7.33 18.77
C LYS A 108 7.08 7.64 17.55
N ARG A 109 7.53 7.24 16.35
CA ARG A 109 6.78 7.44 15.10
C ARG A 109 5.48 6.62 15.06
N LEU A 110 5.50 5.40 15.61
CA LEU A 110 4.31 4.58 15.72
C LEU A 110 3.25 5.24 16.62
N LYS A 111 3.67 5.84 17.74
CA LYS A 111 2.78 6.58 18.66
C LYS A 111 2.21 7.85 18.00
N GLU A 112 3.02 8.60 17.25
CA GLU A 112 2.59 9.79 16.51
C GLU A 112 1.59 9.47 15.39
N ARG A 113 1.84 8.40 14.61
CA ARG A 113 1.01 8.02 13.46
C ARG A 113 -0.17 7.12 13.80
N GLY A 114 -0.10 6.42 14.93
CA GLY A 114 -1.11 5.46 15.37
C GLY A 114 -1.11 4.13 14.61
N TYR A 115 -0.24 3.94 13.61
CA TYR A 115 -0.08 2.69 12.85
C TYR A 115 1.23 2.64 12.06
N ASN A 116 1.66 1.42 11.72
CA ASN A 116 2.74 1.17 10.79
C ASN A 116 2.16 0.96 9.38
N GLN A 117 2.49 1.84 8.46
CA GLN A 117 2.02 1.80 7.07
C GLN A 117 2.43 0.52 6.35
N SER A 118 3.70 0.11 6.52
CA SER A 118 4.21 -1.10 5.88
C SER A 118 3.49 -2.34 6.39
N ALA A 119 3.24 -2.44 7.71
CA ALA A 119 2.49 -3.54 8.28
C ALA A 119 1.03 -3.59 7.78
N LEU A 120 0.40 -2.42 7.61
CA LEU A 120 -0.95 -2.35 7.08
C LEU A 120 -1.02 -2.75 5.59
N LEU A 121 -0.05 -2.31 4.78
CA LEU A 121 0.10 -2.74 3.39
C LEU A 121 0.36 -4.24 3.29
N SER A 122 1.30 -4.77 4.10
CA SER A 122 1.64 -6.20 4.13
C SER A 122 0.44 -7.09 4.41
N LYS A 123 -0.50 -6.64 5.24
CA LYS A 123 -1.74 -7.38 5.50
C LYS A 123 -2.56 -7.59 4.22
N PHE A 124 -2.78 -6.54 3.42
CA PHE A 124 -3.55 -6.65 2.18
C PHE A 124 -2.79 -7.42 1.10
N VAL A 125 -1.46 -7.28 1.03
CA VAL A 125 -0.62 -8.07 0.12
C VAL A 125 -0.65 -9.55 0.51
N SER A 126 -0.58 -9.86 1.80
CA SER A 126 -0.73 -11.23 2.33
C SER A 126 -2.08 -11.84 1.94
N GLU A 127 -3.17 -11.10 2.11
CA GLU A 127 -4.51 -11.54 1.71
C GLU A 127 -4.60 -11.80 0.18
N LYS A 128 -3.90 -11.02 -0.63
CA LYS A 128 -3.88 -11.14 -2.11
C LYS A 128 -3.10 -12.37 -2.58
N TYR A 129 -1.96 -12.69 -1.95
CA TYR A 129 -1.02 -13.71 -2.42
C TYR A 129 -0.97 -14.97 -1.55
N GLY A 130 -1.64 -14.98 -0.41
CA GLY A 130 -1.60 -16.11 0.53
C GLY A 130 -0.27 -16.27 1.27
N ILE A 131 0.58 -15.22 1.30
CA ILE A 131 1.91 -15.25 1.90
C ILE A 131 1.82 -14.73 3.34
N PRO A 132 2.38 -15.44 4.35
CA PRO A 132 2.34 -15.01 5.73
C PRO A 132 3.12 -13.71 5.97
N VAL A 133 2.69 -12.93 6.98
CA VAL A 133 3.37 -11.70 7.42
C VAL A 133 4.02 -11.94 8.76
N ASP A 134 5.32 -11.63 8.87
CA ASP A 134 6.02 -11.59 10.16
C ASP A 134 6.38 -10.14 10.52
N THR A 135 5.77 -9.62 11.58
CA THR A 135 6.02 -8.26 12.09
C THR A 135 7.06 -8.21 13.20
N GLY A 136 7.53 -9.35 13.67
CA GLY A 136 8.48 -9.50 14.78
C GLY A 136 9.94 -9.64 14.35
N MET A 137 10.20 -10.03 13.11
CA MET A 137 11.54 -10.34 12.61
C MET A 137 12.47 -9.12 12.56
N LEU A 138 11.94 -7.93 12.32
CA LEU A 138 12.71 -6.69 12.28
C LEU A 138 12.23 -5.69 13.34
N GLN A 139 13.19 -5.00 13.97
CA GLN A 139 12.91 -3.93 14.92
C GLN A 139 13.71 -2.68 14.59
N LYS A 140 13.06 -1.51 14.57
CA LYS A 140 13.72 -0.22 14.40
C LYS A 140 14.12 0.36 15.77
N VAL A 141 15.43 0.35 16.05
CA VAL A 141 15.99 0.80 17.33
C VAL A 141 16.37 2.29 17.34
N VAL A 142 16.67 2.88 16.17
CA VAL A 142 17.06 4.28 16.03
C VAL A 142 15.92 5.09 15.43
N ASN A 143 15.62 6.24 16.03
CA ASN A 143 14.64 7.20 15.51
C ASN A 143 15.31 8.12 14.49
N THR A 144 15.04 7.88 13.21
CA THR A 144 15.49 8.71 12.10
C THR A 144 14.34 9.55 11.54
#